data_887f5b4cc3ebae187bbf54a96a596978
#
_entry.id   887f5b4cc3ebae187bbf54a96a596978
#
_cell.length_a   1.000
_cell.length_b   1.000
_cell.length_c   1.000
_cell.angle_alpha   90.00
_cell.angle_beta   90.00
_cell.angle_gamma   90.00
#
_symmetry.space_group_name_H-M   'P 1'
#
loop_
_entity.id
_entity.type
_entity.pdbx_description
1 polymer ?
#
loop_
_entity_poly.entity_id
_entity_poly.type
_entity_poly.pdbx_seq_one_letter_code
_entity_poly.pdbx_strand_id
1 'polypeptide(L)'
;MKLTLKVETTDTTYEVVTNLFVIVMWERKYKRKASEMASGIGVEDLAFMAYEASKLNKIVVPSEFDTFVKNLVAIDVINTEAPNPT
;
A
#
# COMPACT_ATOMS: atom_id res chain seq x y z
N MET A 1 1.15 -7.93 10.63
CA MET A 1 0.42 -6.70 10.29
C MET A 1 -0.01 -6.73 8.85
N LYS A 2 -1.26 -6.44 8.59
CA LYS A 2 -1.80 -6.41 7.24
C LYS A 2 -2.70 -5.21 7.07
N LEU A 3 -2.66 -4.64 5.87
CA LEU A 3 -3.60 -3.61 5.47
C LEU A 3 -4.28 -4.08 4.20
N THR A 4 -5.59 -3.92 4.13
CA THR A 4 -6.31 -4.14 2.88
C THR A 4 -6.56 -2.77 2.27
N LEU A 5 -6.07 -2.59 1.05
CA LEU A 5 -6.13 -1.33 0.36
C LEU A 5 -7.05 -1.45 -0.84
N LYS A 6 -7.96 -0.51 -0.97
CA LYS A 6 -8.78 -0.39 -2.17
C LYS A 6 -8.09 0.60 -3.09
N VAL A 7 -7.75 0.15 -4.28
CA VAL A 7 -7.01 0.93 -5.26
C VAL A 7 -7.93 1.23 -6.43
N GLU A 8 -8.13 2.50 -6.70
CA GLU A 8 -8.91 2.92 -7.86
C GLU A 8 -8.00 3.66 -8.81
N THR A 9 -7.91 3.15 -10.04
CA THR A 9 -7.13 3.80 -11.09
C THR A 9 -8.07 4.28 -12.18
N THR A 10 -7.52 4.93 -13.20
CA THR A 10 -8.30 5.37 -14.34
C THR A 10 -8.93 4.22 -15.11
N ASP A 11 -8.37 3.02 -14.98
CA ASP A 11 -8.81 1.84 -15.75
C ASP A 11 -9.57 0.83 -14.95
N THR A 12 -9.34 0.73 -13.65
CA THR A 12 -9.88 -0.38 -12.87
C THR A 12 -9.93 -0.03 -11.39
N THR A 13 -10.66 -0.84 -10.65
CA THR A 13 -10.71 -0.77 -9.19
C THR A 13 -10.46 -2.17 -8.66
N TYR A 14 -9.59 -2.29 -7.67
CA TYR A 14 -9.29 -3.59 -7.08
C TYR A 14 -8.83 -3.41 -5.63
N GLU A 15 -8.71 -4.54 -4.94
CA GLU A 15 -8.24 -4.55 -3.56
C GLU A 15 -6.98 -5.39 -3.49
N VAL A 16 -6.04 -4.96 -2.66
CA VAL A 16 -4.83 -5.72 -2.38
C VAL A 16 -4.58 -5.75 -0.89
N VAL A 17 -3.96 -6.82 -0.44
CA VAL A 17 -3.58 -6.97 0.96
C VAL A 17 -2.07 -6.87 1.03
N THR A 18 -1.57 -6.00 1.90
CA THR A 18 -0.13 -5.91 2.11
C THR A 18 0.32 -7.09 2.98
N ASN A 19 1.61 -7.34 2.98
CA ASN A 19 2.20 -8.33 3.86
C ASN A 19 3.42 -7.72 4.55
N LEU A 20 4.04 -8.50 5.42
CA LEU A 20 5.18 -7.99 6.18
C LEU A 20 6.31 -7.51 5.27
N PHE A 21 6.52 -8.19 4.15
CA PHE A 21 7.57 -7.81 3.21
C PHE A 21 7.34 -6.40 2.66
N VAL A 22 6.09 -6.07 2.31
CA VAL A 22 5.75 -4.74 1.80
C VAL A 22 6.01 -3.69 2.88
N ILE A 23 5.65 -4.00 4.12
CA ILE A 23 5.88 -3.08 5.24
C ILE A 23 7.37 -2.84 5.44
N VAL A 24 8.19 -3.90 5.35
CA VAL A 24 9.64 -3.76 5.48
C VAL A 24 10.19 -2.88 4.37
N MET A 25 9.73 -3.09 3.13
CA MET A 25 10.17 -2.25 2.01
C MET A 25 9.80 -0.79 2.24
N TRP A 26 8.62 -0.55 2.77
CA TRP A 26 8.18 0.81 3.08
C TRP A 26 9.08 1.44 4.15
N GLU A 27 9.38 0.69 5.21
CA GLU A 27 10.27 1.19 6.27
C GLU A 27 11.63 1.58 5.71
N ARG A 28 12.17 0.73 4.85
CA ARG A 28 13.49 0.99 4.26
C ARG A 28 13.49 2.20 3.34
N LYS A 29 12.44 2.32 2.53
CA LYS A 29 12.39 3.40 1.55
C LYS A 29 12.20 4.76 2.21
N TYR A 30 11.31 4.83 3.19
CA TYR A 30 10.95 6.10 3.80
C TYR A 30 11.62 6.34 5.15
N LYS A 31 12.42 5.38 5.59
CA LYS A 31 13.17 5.46 6.85
C LYS A 31 12.25 5.74 8.02
N ARG A 32 11.15 5.02 8.07
CA ARG A 32 10.14 5.13 9.11
C ARG A 32 9.88 3.77 9.73
N LYS A 33 9.26 3.76 10.88
CA LYS A 33 8.90 2.54 11.58
C LYS A 33 7.43 2.23 11.39
N ALA A 34 7.08 0.94 11.30
CA ALA A 34 5.70 0.53 11.17
C ALA A 34 4.83 1.07 12.30
N SER A 35 5.39 1.19 13.51
CA SER A 35 4.66 1.75 14.64
C SER A 35 4.22 3.20 14.40
N GLU A 36 4.87 3.91 13.51
CA GLU A 36 4.50 5.29 13.20
C GLU A 36 3.23 5.39 12.38
N MET A 37 2.77 4.29 11.79
CA MET A 37 1.53 4.29 11.03
C MET A 37 0.34 4.67 11.89
N ALA A 38 0.41 4.39 13.20
CA ALA A 38 -0.68 4.71 14.10
C ALA A 38 -0.89 6.21 14.26
N SER A 39 0.15 7.00 14.04
CA SER A 39 0.06 8.47 14.15
C SER A 39 -0.31 9.13 12.82
N GLY A 40 -0.44 8.35 11.76
CA GLY A 40 -0.85 8.86 10.45
C GLY A 40 0.00 8.27 9.33
N ILE A 41 -0.61 8.11 8.19
CA ILE A 41 0.05 7.57 7.02
C ILE A 41 -0.30 8.45 5.83
N GLY A 42 0.70 8.83 5.05
CA GLY A 42 0.51 9.72 3.93
C GLY A 42 0.01 9.00 2.68
N VAL A 43 -0.46 9.79 1.73
CA VAL A 43 -0.95 9.24 0.47
C VAL A 43 0.16 8.54 -0.30
N GLU A 44 1.36 9.11 -0.30
CA GLU A 44 2.48 8.46 -0.98
C GLU A 44 2.84 7.14 -0.33
N ASP A 45 2.76 7.07 1.01
CA ASP A 45 3.01 5.83 1.73
C ASP A 45 2.03 4.74 1.28
N LEU A 46 0.75 5.09 1.21
CA LEU A 46 -0.28 4.15 0.77
C LEU A 46 -0.06 3.75 -0.69
N ALA A 47 0.28 4.72 -1.55
CA ALA A 47 0.52 4.44 -2.95
C ALA A 47 1.68 3.47 -3.13
N PHE A 48 2.76 3.66 -2.37
CA PHE A 48 3.91 2.77 -2.44
C PHE A 48 3.53 1.36 -2.01
N MET A 49 2.83 1.25 -0.90
CA MET A 49 2.43 -0.07 -0.40
C MET A 49 1.48 -0.77 -1.38
N ALA A 50 0.55 -0.01 -1.97
CA ALA A 50 -0.37 -0.59 -2.95
C ALA A 50 0.39 -1.05 -4.20
N TYR A 51 1.37 -0.28 -4.64
CA TYR A 51 2.16 -0.61 -5.82
C TYR A 51 2.93 -1.92 -5.60
N GLU A 52 3.62 -2.03 -4.47
CA GLU A 52 4.40 -3.23 -4.18
C GLU A 52 3.49 -4.43 -3.93
N ALA A 53 2.38 -4.23 -3.23
CA ALA A 53 1.43 -5.32 -2.99
C ALA A 53 0.81 -5.80 -4.30
N SER A 54 0.53 -4.88 -5.23
CA SER A 54 -0.01 -5.24 -6.54
C SER A 54 0.94 -6.15 -7.29
N LYS A 55 2.23 -5.81 -7.28
CA LYS A 55 3.23 -6.64 -7.95
C LYS A 55 3.30 -8.03 -7.33
N LEU A 56 3.25 -8.11 -6.02
CA LEU A 56 3.29 -9.40 -5.33
C LEU A 56 2.06 -10.25 -5.61
N ASN A 57 0.93 -9.61 -5.87
CA ASN A 57 -0.31 -10.31 -6.18
C ASN A 57 -0.50 -10.50 -7.69
N LYS A 58 0.55 -10.25 -8.45
CA LYS A 58 0.56 -10.46 -9.91
C LYS A 58 -0.47 -9.60 -10.64
N ILE A 59 -0.77 -8.44 -10.09
CA ILE A 59 -1.62 -7.46 -10.74
C ILE A 59 -0.72 -6.62 -11.63
N VAL A 60 -1.13 -6.43 -12.88
CA VAL A 60 -0.34 -5.66 -13.83
C VAL A 60 -0.34 -4.19 -13.43
N VAL A 61 0.85 -3.64 -13.22
CA VAL A 61 1.03 -2.23 -12.90
C VAL A 61 2.15 -1.69 -13.78
N PRO A 62 2.22 -0.34 -13.95
CA PRO A 62 3.32 0.24 -14.70
C PRO A 62 4.66 -0.11 -14.08
N SER A 63 5.70 -0.12 -14.91
CA SER A 63 7.05 -0.46 -14.43
C SER A 63 7.64 0.64 -13.55
N GLU A 64 7.12 1.87 -13.64
CA GLU A 64 7.59 2.98 -12.84
C GLU A 64 6.53 3.40 -11.84
N PHE A 65 6.98 3.63 -10.61
CA PHE A 65 6.08 4.03 -9.54
C PHE A 65 5.36 5.34 -9.87
N ASP A 66 6.07 6.32 -10.43
CA ASP A 66 5.45 7.60 -10.73
C ASP A 66 4.32 7.46 -11.75
N THR A 67 4.45 6.56 -12.70
CA THR A 67 3.38 6.31 -13.67
C THR A 67 2.17 5.70 -12.97
N PHE A 68 2.41 4.81 -12.04
CA PHE A 68 1.33 4.23 -11.24
C PHE A 68 0.60 5.33 -10.46
N VAL A 69 1.36 6.22 -9.82
CA VAL A 69 0.77 7.32 -9.04
C VAL A 69 -0.06 8.23 -9.93
N LYS A 70 0.41 8.52 -11.13
CA LYS A 70 -0.34 9.37 -12.06
C LYS A 70 -1.71 8.79 -12.42
N ASN A 71 -1.82 7.47 -12.43
CA ASN A 71 -3.07 6.81 -12.80
C ASN A 71 -3.99 6.57 -11.60
N LEU A 72 -3.54 6.89 -10.39
CA LEU A 72 -4.38 6.71 -9.21
C LEU A 72 -5.48 7.75 -9.16
N VAL A 73 -6.70 7.30 -8.93
CA VAL A 73 -7.84 8.18 -8.68
C VAL A 73 -8.10 8.26 -7.18
N ALA A 74 -8.02 7.13 -6.49
CA ALA A 74 -8.24 7.08 -5.06
C ALA A 74 -7.55 5.85 -4.48
N ILE A 75 -7.20 5.95 -3.21
CA ILE A 75 -6.65 4.83 -2.48
C ILE A 75 -7.12 4.92 -1.03
N ASP A 76 -7.71 3.84 -0.53
CA ASP A 76 -8.29 3.81 0.80
C ASP A 76 -7.85 2.58 1.56
N VAL A 77 -7.65 2.76 2.86
CA VAL A 77 -7.46 1.62 3.76
C VAL A 77 -8.84 1.17 4.19
N ILE A 78 -9.24 -0.02 3.76
CA ILE A 78 -10.58 -0.52 4.07
C ILE A 78 -10.58 -1.53 5.20
N ASN A 79 -9.40 -2.03 5.57
CA ASN A 79 -9.29 -2.93 6.70
C ASN A 79 -7.86 -2.93 7.21
N THR A 80 -7.70 -2.84 8.52
CA THR A 80 -6.40 -2.93 9.17
C THR A 80 -6.43 -4.10 10.13
N GLU A 81 -5.54 -5.06 9.89
CA GLU A 81 -5.40 -6.19 10.77
C GLU A 81 -4.08 -6.05 11.50
N ALA A 82 -4.15 -5.54 12.72
CA ALA A 82 -2.98 -5.40 13.56
C ALA A 82 -2.77 -6.67 14.38
N PRO A 83 -1.55 -6.89 14.89
CA PRO A 83 -1.34 -7.97 15.84
C PRO A 83 -2.34 -7.81 16.96
N ASN A 84 -3.07 -8.85 17.25
CA ASN A 84 -4.15 -8.77 18.20
C ASN A 84 -3.60 -8.65 19.62
N PRO A 85 -3.92 -7.57 20.31
CA PRO A 85 -3.43 -7.38 21.66
C PRO A 85 -4.19 -8.19 22.71
N THR A 86 -5.30 -8.75 22.36
CA THR A 86 -6.07 -9.52 23.33
C THR A 86 -5.68 -10.96 23.36
#